data_bce17397f39037e9ecc5b11672a7f484
#
_entry.id   bce17397f39037e9ecc5b11672a7f484
#
_cell.length_a   1.000
_cell.length_b   1.000
_cell.length_c   1.000
_cell.angle_alpha   90.00
_cell.angle_beta   90.00
_cell.angle_gamma   90.00
#
_symmetry.space_group_name_H-M   'P 1'
#
loop_
_entity.id
_entity.type
_entity.pdbx_description
1 polymer ?
#
loop_
_entity_poly.entity_id
_entity_poly.type
_entity_poly.pdbx_seq_one_letter_code
_entity_poly.pdbx_strand_id
1 'polypeptide(L)'
;MTISFPKSSHPTGLHFFTRNPHPKKEDHGDCGVRALSLATDTEYRFVKHYADDAIAQRHDGDQPVWGYKRLQTSYGGITRQEITTTLNDMAKSDRKLYDWIYVSYKTVFHKDNLPEICIADQDNHVVCVKDGAIYDSWDSRGKTKKLKKVIGVWCHRDMWQKFMDKHNRDLRTAGVVK
;
A
#
# COMPACT_ATOMS: atom_id res chain seq x y z
N MET A 1 13.80 -11.75 11.10
CA MET A 1 14.51 -10.73 11.91
C MET A 1 13.75 -9.43 11.78
N THR A 2 13.18 -8.91 12.88
CA THR A 2 12.55 -7.59 12.88
C THR A 2 13.67 -6.55 12.95
N ILE A 3 13.79 -5.71 11.93
CA ILE A 3 14.77 -4.62 11.93
C ILE A 3 14.23 -3.54 12.89
N SER A 4 14.94 -3.32 14.00
CA SER A 4 14.59 -2.24 14.93
C SER A 4 15.32 -0.97 14.51
N PHE A 5 14.58 0.04 14.09
CA PHE A 5 15.13 1.36 13.80
C PHE A 5 15.09 2.25 15.04
N PRO A 6 16.04 3.19 15.21
CA PRO A 6 15.90 4.25 16.21
C PRO A 6 14.63 5.06 15.98
N LYS A 7 14.15 5.77 17.01
CA LYS A 7 12.94 6.58 16.89
C LYS A 7 13.10 7.63 15.78
N SER A 8 12.18 7.63 14.81
CA SER A 8 12.17 8.63 13.75
C SER A 8 11.82 10.01 14.30
N SER A 9 12.56 11.05 13.88
CA SER A 9 12.24 12.45 14.20
C SER A 9 11.12 13.03 13.32
N HIS A 10 10.71 12.33 12.26
CA HIS A 10 9.63 12.80 11.40
C HIS A 10 8.26 12.67 12.10
N PRO A 11 7.32 13.63 11.91
CA PRO A 11 6.00 13.61 12.57
C PRO A 11 5.17 12.34 12.34
N THR A 12 5.39 11.63 11.24
CA THR A 12 4.75 10.32 10.98
C THR A 12 5.29 9.21 11.89
N GLY A 13 6.40 9.41 12.58
CA GLY A 13 7.12 8.35 13.30
C GLY A 13 7.74 7.28 12.39
N LEU A 14 7.62 7.42 11.07
CA LEU A 14 8.15 6.48 10.07
C LEU A 14 9.53 6.92 9.57
N HIS A 15 10.42 5.97 9.34
CA HIS A 15 11.64 6.16 8.56
C HIS A 15 11.32 6.23 7.06
N PHE A 16 12.25 6.74 6.28
CA PHE A 16 12.15 6.73 4.82
C PHE A 16 13.38 6.10 4.21
N PHE A 17 13.16 5.18 3.28
CA PHE A 17 14.19 4.57 2.47
C PHE A 17 13.83 4.71 1.00
N THR A 18 14.72 5.33 0.24
CA THR A 18 14.60 5.39 -1.21
C THR A 18 14.71 3.97 -1.77
N ARG A 19 13.63 3.49 -2.36
CA ARG A 19 13.57 2.21 -3.05
C ARG A 19 12.74 2.33 -4.31
N ASN A 20 13.35 2.04 -5.43
CA ASN A 20 12.65 1.97 -6.71
C ASN A 20 12.93 0.60 -7.34
N PRO A 21 11.97 -0.34 -7.31
CA PRO A 21 12.12 -1.66 -7.90
C PRO A 21 12.05 -1.65 -9.43
N HIS A 22 11.64 -0.53 -10.06
CA HIS A 22 11.56 -0.43 -11.51
C HIS A 22 12.93 -0.68 -12.16
N PRO A 23 13.04 -1.56 -13.18
CA PRO A 23 14.34 -1.98 -13.75
C PRO A 23 15.19 -0.81 -14.27
N LYS A 24 14.56 0.19 -14.87
CA LYS A 24 15.22 1.40 -15.39
C LYS A 24 15.31 2.53 -14.37
N LYS A 25 14.86 2.31 -13.14
CA LYS A 25 14.78 3.33 -12.09
C LYS A 25 13.96 4.57 -12.47
N GLU A 26 13.09 4.43 -13.46
CA GLU A 26 12.13 5.46 -13.84
C GLU A 26 11.12 5.68 -12.69
N ASP A 27 10.70 6.93 -12.53
CA ASP A 27 9.82 7.37 -11.42
C ASP A 27 8.49 7.91 -11.95
N HIS A 28 7.94 7.26 -12.95
CA HIS A 28 6.77 7.74 -13.65
C HIS A 28 5.59 6.77 -13.49
N GLY A 29 4.56 7.28 -12.78
CA GLY A 29 3.22 6.78 -12.89
C GLY A 29 2.98 5.29 -12.64
N ASP A 30 3.78 4.64 -11.77
CA ASP A 30 3.68 3.23 -11.45
C ASP A 30 3.73 2.93 -9.94
N CYS A 31 3.35 3.91 -9.11
CA CYS A 31 3.41 3.77 -7.65
C CYS A 31 2.66 2.54 -7.13
N GLY A 32 1.55 2.14 -7.78
CA GLY A 32 0.81 0.93 -7.43
C GLY A 32 1.65 -0.34 -7.61
N VAL A 33 2.29 -0.49 -8.77
CA VAL A 33 3.13 -1.66 -9.06
C VAL A 33 4.37 -1.69 -8.17
N ARG A 34 5.01 -0.53 -7.93
CA ARG A 34 6.16 -0.43 -7.02
C ARG A 34 5.81 -0.80 -5.59
N ALA A 35 4.71 -0.23 -5.08
CA ALA A 35 4.27 -0.53 -3.71
C ALA A 35 3.92 -2.01 -3.53
N LEU A 36 3.26 -2.63 -4.51
CA LEU A 36 3.00 -4.06 -4.54
C LEU A 36 4.30 -4.88 -4.50
N SER A 37 5.24 -4.58 -5.39
CA SER A 37 6.53 -5.28 -5.46
C SER A 37 7.28 -5.22 -4.12
N LEU A 38 7.33 -4.05 -3.49
CA LEU A 38 8.03 -3.83 -2.23
C LEU A 38 7.32 -4.48 -1.03
N ALA A 39 5.99 -4.43 -0.99
CA ALA A 39 5.21 -4.97 0.13
C ALA A 39 5.16 -6.51 0.11
N THR A 40 5.15 -7.11 -1.08
CA THR A 40 5.09 -8.56 -1.27
C THR A 40 6.46 -9.22 -1.43
N ASP A 41 7.54 -8.46 -1.45
CA ASP A 41 8.90 -8.92 -1.79
C ASP A 41 8.95 -9.68 -3.14
N THR A 42 8.10 -9.28 -4.09
CA THR A 42 8.00 -9.88 -5.43
C THR A 42 8.73 -9.02 -6.45
N GLU A 43 9.43 -9.64 -7.38
CA GLU A 43 10.13 -8.91 -8.43
C GLU A 43 9.18 -8.02 -9.24
N TYR A 44 9.59 -6.78 -9.51
CA TYR A 44 8.78 -5.77 -10.19
C TYR A 44 8.17 -6.27 -11.52
N ARG A 45 8.93 -7.02 -12.32
CA ARG A 45 8.47 -7.53 -13.62
C ARG A 45 7.30 -8.49 -13.49
N PHE A 46 7.32 -9.33 -12.46
CA PHE A 46 6.22 -10.25 -12.18
C PHE A 46 4.97 -9.48 -11.76
N VAL A 47 5.11 -8.56 -10.81
CA VAL A 47 3.99 -7.71 -10.38
C VAL A 47 3.41 -6.93 -11.56
N LYS A 48 4.28 -6.36 -12.39
CA LYS A 48 3.87 -5.60 -13.59
C LYS A 48 3.08 -6.45 -14.56
N HIS A 49 3.50 -7.70 -14.81
CA HIS A 49 2.77 -8.65 -15.66
C HIS A 49 1.34 -8.88 -15.14
N TYR A 50 1.17 -9.26 -13.87
CA TYR A 50 -0.16 -9.44 -13.28
C TYR A 50 -1.00 -8.16 -13.25
N ALA A 51 -0.36 -7.01 -13.07
CA ALA A 51 -1.04 -5.73 -13.10
C ALA A 51 -1.55 -5.39 -14.52
N ASP A 52 -0.76 -5.68 -15.54
CA ASP A 52 -1.15 -5.49 -16.94
C ASP A 52 -2.31 -6.42 -17.31
N ASP A 53 -2.29 -7.68 -16.85
CA ASP A 53 -3.38 -8.62 -17.05
C ASP A 53 -4.67 -8.15 -16.34
N ALA A 54 -4.57 -7.64 -15.10
CA ALA A 54 -5.71 -7.10 -14.37
C ALA A 54 -6.32 -5.86 -15.06
N ILE A 55 -5.48 -5.04 -15.68
CA ILE A 55 -5.91 -3.89 -16.49
C ILE A 55 -6.61 -4.39 -17.76
N ALA A 56 -6.04 -5.38 -18.46
CA ALA A 56 -6.59 -5.93 -19.68
C ALA A 56 -7.95 -6.60 -19.44
N GLN A 57 -8.08 -7.44 -18.41
CA GLN A 57 -9.34 -8.11 -18.05
C GLN A 57 -10.50 -7.15 -17.86
N ARG A 58 -10.24 -5.95 -17.35
CA ARG A 58 -11.27 -4.94 -17.19
C ARG A 58 -11.71 -4.31 -18.52
N HIS A 59 -10.82 -4.26 -19.49
CA HIS A 59 -11.10 -3.62 -20.80
C HIS A 59 -11.72 -4.57 -21.82
N ASP A 60 -11.65 -5.88 -21.61
CA ASP A 60 -12.27 -6.85 -22.53
C ASP A 60 -13.80 -6.87 -22.48
N GLY A 61 -14.42 -6.29 -21.45
CA GLY A 61 -15.87 -6.18 -21.30
C GLY A 61 -16.49 -4.85 -21.74
N ASP A 62 -15.70 -3.79 -21.76
CA ASP A 62 -16.14 -2.44 -22.13
C ASP A 62 -15.28 -1.93 -23.27
N GLN A 63 -15.89 -1.65 -24.44
CA GLN A 63 -15.27 -0.93 -25.53
C GLN A 63 -14.51 0.29 -24.97
N PRO A 64 -13.30 0.59 -25.44
CA PRO A 64 -12.59 1.78 -25.00
C PRO A 64 -13.38 3.01 -25.42
N VAL A 65 -14.18 3.53 -24.52
CA VAL A 65 -14.86 4.80 -24.74
C VAL A 65 -13.81 5.88 -24.57
N TRP A 66 -13.22 6.29 -25.66
CA TRP A 66 -12.35 7.46 -25.74
C TRP A 66 -13.07 8.64 -25.13
N GLY A 67 -12.62 9.11 -23.95
CA GLY A 67 -13.19 10.28 -23.29
C GLY A 67 -13.74 10.08 -21.89
N TYR A 68 -13.81 8.87 -21.34
CA TYR A 68 -14.11 8.70 -19.92
C TYR A 68 -12.92 9.19 -19.09
N LYS A 69 -13.07 10.36 -18.45
CA LYS A 69 -12.24 10.73 -17.31
C LYS A 69 -12.26 9.55 -16.36
N ARG A 70 -11.11 8.99 -16.02
CA ARG A 70 -11.00 7.97 -14.98
C ARG A 70 -11.59 8.54 -13.69
N LEU A 71 -12.85 8.19 -13.40
CA LEU A 71 -13.56 8.60 -12.20
C LEU A 71 -13.05 7.90 -10.94
N GLN A 72 -12.15 6.92 -11.11
CA GLN A 72 -11.54 6.19 -10.00
C GLN A 72 -10.12 6.68 -9.76
N THR A 73 -9.76 6.81 -8.50
CA THR A 73 -8.40 7.11 -8.06
C THR A 73 -7.43 6.10 -8.68
N SER A 74 -6.45 6.61 -9.40
CA SER A 74 -5.46 5.80 -10.10
C SER A 74 -4.08 6.00 -9.47
N TYR A 75 -3.42 4.89 -9.20
CA TYR A 75 -2.10 4.84 -8.57
C TYR A 75 -1.02 4.53 -9.62
N GLY A 76 -0.73 5.51 -10.45
CA GLY A 76 0.20 5.33 -11.54
C GLY A 76 -0.34 4.37 -12.61
N GLY A 77 -1.55 4.63 -13.10
CA GLY A 77 -2.17 3.84 -14.16
C GLY A 77 -2.95 2.61 -13.70
N ILE A 78 -2.85 2.20 -12.43
CA ILE A 78 -3.59 1.08 -11.85
C ILE A 78 -4.59 1.58 -10.80
N THR A 79 -5.81 1.08 -10.83
CA THR A 79 -6.88 1.42 -9.88
C THR A 79 -6.83 0.55 -8.63
N ARG A 80 -7.58 0.93 -7.59
CA ARG A 80 -7.73 0.13 -6.36
C ARG A 80 -8.21 -1.29 -6.65
N GLN A 81 -9.20 -1.44 -7.52
CA GLN A 81 -9.73 -2.74 -7.89
C GLN A 81 -8.69 -3.59 -8.62
N GLU A 82 -7.94 -3.00 -9.54
CA GLU A 82 -6.88 -3.69 -10.27
C GLU A 82 -5.72 -4.10 -9.34
N ILE A 83 -5.36 -3.28 -8.34
CA ILE A 83 -4.39 -3.70 -7.29
C ILE A 83 -4.90 -4.95 -6.56
N THR A 84 -6.17 -4.96 -6.17
CA THR A 84 -6.77 -6.10 -5.48
C THR A 84 -6.81 -7.34 -6.37
N THR A 85 -7.17 -7.18 -7.64
CA THR A 85 -7.15 -8.28 -8.63
C THR A 85 -5.73 -8.81 -8.83
N THR A 86 -4.75 -7.91 -8.98
CA THR A 86 -3.33 -8.28 -9.09
C THR A 86 -2.86 -9.13 -7.91
N LEU A 87 -3.18 -8.73 -6.68
CA LEU A 87 -2.84 -9.51 -5.47
C LEU A 87 -3.50 -10.89 -5.48
N ASN A 88 -4.77 -10.97 -5.85
CA ASN A 88 -5.50 -12.24 -5.94
C ASN A 88 -4.93 -13.17 -7.00
N ASP A 89 -4.51 -12.64 -8.15
CA ASP A 89 -3.93 -13.42 -9.23
C ASP A 89 -2.51 -13.88 -8.89
N MET A 90 -1.71 -13.01 -8.27
CA MET A 90 -0.39 -13.39 -7.74
C MET A 90 -0.51 -14.50 -6.68
N ALA A 91 -1.53 -14.44 -5.83
CA ALA A 91 -1.79 -15.44 -4.79
C ALA A 91 -2.07 -16.84 -5.35
N LYS A 92 -2.58 -16.96 -6.58
CA LYS A 92 -2.76 -18.26 -7.26
C LYS A 92 -1.42 -18.96 -7.53
N SER A 93 -0.36 -18.19 -7.74
CA SER A 93 0.99 -18.68 -8.01
C SER A 93 1.87 -18.75 -6.77
N ASP A 94 1.65 -17.89 -5.77
CA ASP A 94 2.40 -17.86 -4.53
C ASP A 94 1.45 -17.82 -3.32
N ARG A 95 1.40 -18.93 -2.58
CA ARG A 95 0.55 -19.08 -1.38
C ARG A 95 0.88 -18.07 -0.27
N LYS A 96 2.07 -17.49 -0.24
CA LYS A 96 2.44 -16.46 0.74
C LYS A 96 1.66 -15.16 0.55
N LEU A 97 1.08 -14.96 -0.63
CA LEU A 97 0.25 -13.81 -0.97
C LEU A 97 -1.25 -14.06 -0.74
N TYR A 98 -1.61 -15.27 -0.28
CA TYR A 98 -2.99 -15.57 0.08
C TYR A 98 -3.43 -14.66 1.23
N ASP A 99 -4.72 -14.28 1.23
CA ASP A 99 -5.31 -13.43 2.28
C ASP A 99 -4.83 -11.97 2.35
N TRP A 100 -4.23 -11.42 1.29
CA TRP A 100 -4.14 -9.97 1.18
C TRP A 100 -5.52 -9.37 0.93
N ILE A 101 -5.90 -8.41 1.76
CA ILE A 101 -7.21 -7.76 1.74
C ILE A 101 -7.04 -6.24 1.62
N TYR A 102 -8.01 -5.58 0.99
CA TYR A 102 -8.17 -4.13 1.11
C TYR A 102 -9.14 -3.82 2.24
N VAL A 103 -8.71 -2.97 3.16
CA VAL A 103 -9.55 -2.46 4.23
C VAL A 103 -9.71 -0.96 4.05
N SER A 104 -10.95 -0.49 3.90
CA SER A 104 -11.26 0.94 3.96
C SER A 104 -11.09 1.40 5.40
N TYR A 105 -10.05 2.21 5.62
CA TYR A 105 -9.65 2.64 6.96
C TYR A 105 -9.15 4.08 6.92
N LYS A 106 -10.02 5.01 7.29
CA LYS A 106 -9.70 6.45 7.28
C LYS A 106 -8.92 6.83 8.53
N THR A 107 -7.69 7.26 8.35
CA THR A 107 -6.80 7.67 9.44
C THR A 107 -5.77 8.69 8.95
N VAL A 108 -4.85 9.08 9.82
CA VAL A 108 -3.67 9.87 9.47
C VAL A 108 -2.46 8.96 9.25
N PHE A 109 -1.59 9.36 8.32
CA PHE A 109 -0.39 8.61 7.97
C PHE A 109 0.64 8.71 9.09
N HIS A 110 0.53 7.81 10.05
CA HIS A 110 1.40 7.68 11.21
C HIS A 110 1.65 6.20 11.51
N LYS A 111 2.85 5.87 11.99
CA LYS A 111 3.28 4.48 12.25
C LYS A 111 2.31 3.68 13.15
N ASP A 112 1.73 4.35 14.15
CA ASP A 112 0.86 3.69 15.12
C ASP A 112 -0.56 3.46 14.58
N ASN A 113 -0.87 4.04 13.41
CA ASN A 113 -2.16 3.93 12.74
C ASN A 113 -2.12 2.97 11.54
N LEU A 114 -1.05 2.23 11.36
CA LEU A 114 -0.86 1.36 10.20
C LEU A 114 -0.41 -0.04 10.63
N PRO A 115 -0.84 -1.09 9.92
CA PRO A 115 -0.27 -2.43 10.07
C PRO A 115 1.25 -2.43 9.82
N GLU A 116 1.95 -3.37 10.42
CA GLU A 116 3.42 -3.50 10.33
C GLU A 116 3.91 -3.63 8.88
N ILE A 117 3.17 -4.38 8.06
CA ILE A 117 3.40 -4.48 6.62
C ILE A 117 2.09 -4.18 5.91
N CYS A 118 2.07 -3.11 5.11
CA CYS A 118 0.91 -2.74 4.31
C CYS A 118 1.28 -1.87 3.12
N ILE A 119 0.33 -1.73 2.20
CA ILE A 119 0.32 -0.68 1.19
C ILE A 119 -0.69 0.36 1.65
N ALA A 120 -0.22 1.54 2.01
CA ALA A 120 -1.07 2.63 2.48
C ALA A 120 -1.61 3.43 1.31
N ASP A 121 -2.93 3.58 1.26
CA ASP A 121 -3.65 4.34 0.25
C ASP A 121 -3.82 5.78 0.72
N GLN A 122 -3.10 6.71 0.08
CA GLN A 122 -3.13 8.15 0.34
C GLN A 122 -4.05 8.91 -0.63
N ASP A 123 -5.05 8.24 -1.22
CA ASP A 123 -6.02 8.74 -2.18
C ASP A 123 -5.50 8.86 -3.62
N ASN A 124 -4.39 9.52 -3.85
CA ASN A 124 -3.77 9.68 -5.17
C ASN A 124 -2.37 9.05 -5.28
N HIS A 125 -1.91 8.44 -4.21
CA HIS A 125 -0.62 7.78 -4.12
C HIS A 125 -0.70 6.60 -3.18
N VAL A 126 0.00 5.52 -3.51
CA VAL A 126 0.16 4.37 -2.62
C VAL A 126 1.63 4.14 -2.31
N VAL A 127 1.90 3.71 -1.10
CA VAL A 127 3.25 3.53 -0.61
C VAL A 127 3.37 2.26 0.21
N CYS A 128 4.48 1.55 0.05
CA CYS A 128 4.82 0.42 0.90
C CYS A 128 5.27 0.90 2.27
N VAL A 129 4.59 0.42 3.31
CA VAL A 129 5.01 0.56 4.71
C VAL A 129 5.43 -0.81 5.21
N LYS A 130 6.61 -0.92 5.80
CA LYS A 130 7.16 -2.16 6.33
C LYS A 130 8.06 -1.88 7.52
N ASP A 131 7.79 -2.53 8.66
CA ASP A 131 8.61 -2.47 9.87
C ASP A 131 8.92 -1.04 10.38
N GLY A 132 7.93 -0.14 10.34
CA GLY A 132 8.10 1.24 10.81
C GLY A 132 8.83 2.18 9.83
N ALA A 133 8.98 1.76 8.58
CA ALA A 133 9.56 2.54 7.51
C ALA A 133 8.66 2.58 6.27
N ILE A 134 8.80 3.62 5.48
CA ILE A 134 8.26 3.64 4.12
C ILE A 134 9.36 3.38 3.10
N TYR A 135 8.98 2.69 2.04
CA TYR A 135 9.84 2.38 0.90
C TYR A 135 9.15 2.94 -0.34
N ASP A 136 9.77 3.96 -0.94
CA ASP A 136 9.26 4.63 -2.12
C ASP A 136 10.42 5.19 -2.94
N SER A 137 10.17 5.62 -4.17
CA SER A 137 11.18 6.28 -5.01
C SER A 137 11.47 7.71 -4.56
N TRP A 138 10.55 8.34 -3.83
CA TRP A 138 10.71 9.67 -3.24
C TRP A 138 10.04 9.74 -1.86
N ASP A 139 10.42 10.72 -1.03
CA ASP A 139 9.87 10.86 0.33
C ASP A 139 8.39 11.30 0.31
N SER A 140 7.51 10.31 0.29
CA SER A 140 6.06 10.51 0.28
C SER A 140 5.43 10.83 1.64
N ARG A 141 6.23 10.94 2.73
CA ARG A 141 5.73 11.35 4.06
C ARG A 141 5.17 12.78 4.06
N GLY A 142 5.64 13.60 3.13
CA GLY A 142 5.31 15.02 3.03
C GLY A 142 6.28 15.92 3.79
N LYS A 143 6.41 17.16 3.33
CA LYS A 143 7.34 18.16 3.91
C LYS A 143 6.71 19.02 5.00
N THR A 144 5.42 18.87 5.24
CA THR A 144 4.66 19.75 6.16
C THR A 144 4.43 19.09 7.50
N LYS A 145 4.19 19.88 8.55
CA LYS A 145 3.77 19.40 9.88
C LYS A 145 2.41 18.68 9.85
N LYS A 146 1.64 18.82 8.77
CA LYS A 146 0.33 18.19 8.62
C LYS A 146 0.51 16.78 8.03
N LEU A 147 0.13 15.78 8.81
CA LEU A 147 0.13 14.39 8.37
C LEU A 147 -0.86 14.18 7.20
N LYS A 148 -0.44 13.40 6.21
CA LYS A 148 -1.32 13.00 5.11
C LYS A 148 -2.46 12.13 5.63
N LYS A 149 -3.56 12.09 4.88
CA LYS A 149 -4.65 11.16 5.12
C LYS A 149 -4.32 9.80 4.50
N VAL A 150 -4.79 8.75 5.17
CA VAL A 150 -4.89 7.40 4.63
C VAL A 150 -6.37 7.08 4.51
N ILE A 151 -6.80 6.54 3.40
CA ILE A 151 -8.21 6.18 3.14
C ILE A 151 -8.45 4.68 3.15
N GLY A 152 -7.38 3.90 3.13
CA GLY A 152 -7.40 2.46 3.25
C GLY A 152 -6.01 1.85 3.22
N VAL A 153 -5.96 0.56 3.41
CA VAL A 153 -4.71 -0.22 3.36
C VAL A 153 -4.95 -1.57 2.69
N TRP A 154 -3.97 -2.04 1.92
CA TRP A 154 -3.84 -3.46 1.59
C TRP A 154 -2.84 -4.07 2.54
N CYS A 155 -3.21 -5.15 3.17
CA CYS A 155 -2.32 -5.93 4.04
C CYS A 155 -2.81 -7.38 4.12
N HIS A 156 -1.95 -8.27 4.61
CA HIS A 156 -2.36 -9.61 4.94
C HIS A 156 -3.39 -9.58 6.09
N ARG A 157 -4.42 -10.42 6.02
CA ARG A 157 -5.50 -10.49 7.02
C ARG A 157 -4.98 -10.63 8.45
N ASP A 158 -3.98 -11.47 8.67
CA ASP A 158 -3.37 -11.64 9.99
C ASP A 158 -2.67 -10.39 10.51
N MET A 159 -2.04 -9.61 9.62
CA MET A 159 -1.42 -8.33 9.98
C MET A 159 -2.49 -7.31 10.38
N TRP A 160 -3.61 -7.28 9.68
CA TRP A 160 -4.76 -6.46 10.05
C TRP A 160 -5.31 -6.85 11.42
N GLN A 161 -5.50 -8.15 11.67
CA GLN A 161 -6.01 -8.64 12.95
C GLN A 161 -5.07 -8.27 14.11
N LYS A 162 -3.77 -8.50 13.96
CA LYS A 162 -2.76 -8.11 14.96
C LYS A 162 -2.77 -6.60 15.24
N PHE A 163 -2.91 -5.79 14.18
CA PHE A 163 -3.01 -4.35 14.31
C PHE A 163 -4.25 -3.94 15.10
N MET A 164 -5.42 -4.51 14.78
CA MET A 164 -6.68 -4.23 15.48
C MET A 164 -6.65 -4.69 16.94
N ASP A 165 -6.08 -5.85 17.24
CA ASP A 165 -5.95 -6.35 18.60
C ASP A 165 -5.06 -5.44 19.46
N LYS A 166 -3.97 -4.94 18.88
CA LYS A 166 -3.11 -3.96 19.55
C LYS A 166 -3.86 -2.65 19.79
N HIS A 167 -4.51 -2.12 18.76
CA HIS A 167 -5.26 -0.86 18.84
C HIS A 167 -6.39 -0.92 19.86
N ASN A 168 -7.15 -2.00 19.90
CA ASN A 168 -8.22 -2.21 20.87
C ASN A 168 -7.68 -2.32 22.31
N ARG A 169 -6.52 -2.94 22.52
CA ARG A 169 -5.86 -2.98 23.83
C ARG A 169 -5.45 -1.58 24.29
N ASP A 170 -4.87 -0.80 23.39
CA ASP A 170 -4.44 0.58 23.69
C ASP A 170 -5.64 1.47 24.06
N LEU A 171 -6.77 1.35 23.35
CA LEU A 171 -8.02 2.05 23.67
C LEU A 171 -8.62 1.64 25.02
N ARG A 172 -8.59 0.37 25.37
CA ARG A 172 -9.05 -0.12 26.70
C ARG A 172 -8.15 0.37 27.82
N THR A 173 -6.83 0.32 27.63
CA THR A 173 -5.84 0.81 28.60
C THR A 173 -5.98 2.32 28.83
N ALA A 174 -6.33 3.07 27.78
CA ALA A 174 -6.62 4.51 27.86
C ALA A 174 -8.01 4.84 28.43
N GLY A 175 -8.84 3.83 28.78
CA GLY A 175 -10.18 4.04 29.33
C GLY A 175 -11.22 4.57 28.35
N VAL A 176 -10.93 4.50 27.05
CA VAL A 176 -11.83 4.99 25.97
C VAL A 176 -12.93 3.98 25.65
N VAL A 177 -12.67 2.70 25.88
CA VAL A 177 -13.63 1.59 25.66
C VAL A 177 -13.68 0.73 26.93
N LYS A 178 -14.89 0.41 27.40
CA LYS A 178 -15.14 -0.51 28.51
C LYS A 178 -15.15 -1.95 28.04
#